data_4e32bd460f2600aac245b6613ad175c8
#
_entry.id   4e32bd460f2600aac245b6613ad175c8
#
_cell.length_a   1.000
_cell.length_b   1.000
_cell.length_c   1.000
_cell.angle_alpha   90.00
_cell.angle_beta   90.00
_cell.angle_gamma   90.00
#
_symmetry.space_group_name_H-M   'P 1'
#
loop_
_entity.id
_entity.type
_entity.pdbx_description
1 polymer ?
#
loop_
_entity_poly.entity_id
_entity_poly.type
_entity_poly.pdbx_seq_one_letter_code
_entity_poly.pdbx_strand_id
1 'polypeptide(L)'
;MSRGGPKRSKLARELDEAMRKASAQGVLFSQLVARRLGISSTDLECLDVIALRESVTAGELAATTGLTTGAVTGVIDRLEQSGFALRERDEDDRRKVLVRALPAVERSITPLFEPMQRAMSAAIAGYGEDELALLIDFLTRVHKETVAATASLQTKTSRAAKRDKRQPR
;
A
#
# COMPACT_ATOMS: atom_id res chain seq x y z
N MET A 1 17.95 -19.22 -23.23
CA MET A 1 17.13 -17.98 -23.06
C MET A 1 16.44 -17.69 -24.39
N SER A 2 15.17 -18.04 -24.54
CA SER A 2 14.42 -17.86 -25.79
C SER A 2 14.10 -16.37 -25.96
N ARG A 3 14.67 -15.74 -26.98
CA ARG A 3 14.35 -14.37 -27.42
C ARG A 3 12.91 -14.39 -27.92
N GLY A 4 11.97 -13.85 -27.15
CA GLY A 4 10.58 -13.71 -27.58
C GLY A 4 10.51 -12.92 -28.87
N GLY A 5 9.72 -13.42 -29.84
CA GLY A 5 9.54 -12.77 -31.14
C GLY A 5 8.98 -11.36 -31.04
N PRO A 6 9.01 -10.57 -32.13
CA PRO A 6 8.60 -9.15 -32.15
C PRO A 6 7.18 -8.91 -31.62
N LYS A 7 6.27 -9.87 -31.82
CA LYS A 7 4.89 -9.81 -31.27
C LYS A 7 4.86 -9.84 -29.74
N ARG A 8 5.68 -10.71 -29.10
CA ARG A 8 5.78 -10.79 -27.63
C ARG A 8 6.35 -9.50 -27.04
N SER A 9 7.37 -8.91 -27.68
CA SER A 9 7.97 -7.65 -27.24
C SER A 9 6.99 -6.48 -27.32
N LYS A 10 6.10 -6.47 -28.32
CA LYS A 10 5.04 -5.47 -28.46
C LYS A 10 4.02 -5.60 -27.33
N LEU A 11 3.49 -6.80 -27.10
CA LEU A 11 2.52 -7.07 -26.02
C LEU A 11 3.09 -6.75 -24.62
N ALA A 12 4.36 -7.05 -24.39
CA ALA A 12 4.99 -6.71 -23.11
C ALA A 12 5.07 -5.19 -22.86
N ARG A 13 5.33 -4.39 -23.90
CA ARG A 13 5.30 -2.92 -23.79
C ARG A 13 3.89 -2.37 -23.56
N GLU A 14 2.91 -2.92 -24.29
CA GLU A 14 1.50 -2.53 -24.13
C GLU A 14 1.00 -2.85 -22.70
N LEU A 15 1.38 -4.00 -22.17
CA LEU A 15 1.08 -4.40 -20.78
C LEU A 15 1.73 -3.44 -19.77
N ASP A 16 3.02 -3.13 -19.94
CA ASP A 16 3.73 -2.18 -19.09
C ASP A 16 3.07 -0.79 -19.09
N GLU A 17 2.66 -0.31 -20.27
CA GLU A 17 1.93 0.96 -20.40
C GLU A 17 0.56 0.91 -19.70
N ALA A 18 -0.20 -0.17 -19.89
CA ALA A 18 -1.49 -0.36 -19.25
C ALA A 18 -1.36 -0.39 -17.72
N MET A 19 -0.37 -1.11 -17.20
CA MET A 19 -0.08 -1.15 -15.77
C MET A 19 0.29 0.21 -15.21
N ARG A 20 1.12 0.99 -15.90
CA ARG A 20 1.46 2.36 -15.47
C ARG A 20 0.24 3.27 -15.41
N LYS A 21 -0.65 3.20 -16.41
CA LYS A 21 -1.90 3.96 -16.42
C LYS A 21 -2.82 3.58 -15.26
N ALA A 22 -3.00 2.29 -15.03
CA ALA A 22 -3.81 1.78 -13.93
C ALA A 22 -3.24 2.19 -12.56
N SER A 23 -1.93 2.05 -12.36
CA SER A 23 -1.25 2.45 -11.13
C SER A 23 -1.37 3.95 -10.87
N ALA A 24 -1.14 4.79 -11.88
CA ALA A 24 -1.30 6.25 -11.75
C ALA A 24 -2.74 6.63 -11.37
N GLN A 25 -3.74 6.00 -11.98
CA GLN A 25 -5.15 6.24 -11.67
C GLN A 25 -5.49 5.77 -10.25
N GLY A 26 -4.93 4.66 -9.78
CA GLY A 26 -5.08 4.19 -8.40
C GLY A 26 -4.55 5.19 -7.38
N VAL A 27 -3.37 5.77 -7.63
CA VAL A 27 -2.78 6.81 -6.77
C VAL A 27 -3.69 8.05 -6.71
N LEU A 28 -4.18 8.53 -7.84
CA LEU A 28 -5.11 9.67 -7.89
C LEU A 28 -6.40 9.40 -7.12
N PHE A 29 -6.95 8.19 -7.27
CA PHE A 29 -8.14 7.78 -6.53
C PHE A 29 -7.89 7.79 -5.02
N SER A 30 -6.82 7.16 -4.54
CA SER A 30 -6.44 7.15 -3.12
C SER A 30 -6.25 8.56 -2.56
N GLN A 31 -5.63 9.46 -3.32
CA GLN A 31 -5.49 10.87 -2.92
C GLN A 31 -6.83 11.58 -2.77
N LEU A 32 -7.80 11.31 -3.64
CA LEU A 32 -9.14 11.87 -3.55
C LEU A 32 -9.89 11.34 -2.32
N VAL A 33 -9.78 10.04 -2.05
CA VAL A 33 -10.37 9.42 -0.85
C VAL A 33 -9.77 10.03 0.41
N ALA A 34 -8.44 10.11 0.50
CA ALA A 34 -7.76 10.72 1.65
C ALA A 34 -8.24 12.16 1.92
N ARG A 35 -8.35 12.98 0.86
CA ARG A 35 -8.90 14.35 0.97
C ARG A 35 -10.35 14.38 1.48
N ARG A 36 -11.20 13.44 1.04
CA ARG A 36 -12.59 13.32 1.48
C ARG A 36 -12.69 12.95 2.96
N LEU A 37 -11.74 12.17 3.46
CA LEU A 37 -11.63 11.77 4.86
C LEU A 37 -10.92 12.82 5.74
N GLY A 38 -10.33 13.86 5.14
CA GLY A 38 -9.56 14.87 5.86
C GLY A 38 -8.21 14.38 6.40
N ILE A 39 -7.66 13.31 5.82
CA ILE A 39 -6.36 12.73 6.19
C ILE A 39 -5.37 12.82 5.04
N SER A 40 -4.09 12.56 5.30
CA SER A 40 -3.08 12.47 4.25
C SER A 40 -3.14 11.12 3.52
N SER A 41 -2.57 11.04 2.30
CA SER A 41 -2.44 9.76 1.58
C SER A 41 -1.63 8.73 2.37
N THR A 42 -0.59 9.18 3.07
CA THR A 42 0.21 8.30 3.94
C THR A 42 -0.60 7.75 5.12
N ASP A 43 -1.48 8.58 5.71
CA ASP A 43 -2.36 8.13 6.78
C ASP A 43 -3.36 7.09 6.25
N LEU A 44 -3.92 7.30 5.04
CA LEU A 44 -4.81 6.32 4.40
C LEU A 44 -4.10 5.00 4.11
N GLU A 45 -2.88 5.03 3.55
CA GLU A 45 -2.07 3.83 3.30
C GLU A 45 -1.79 3.05 4.58
N CYS A 46 -1.45 3.74 5.67
CA CYS A 46 -1.26 3.11 6.97
C CYS A 46 -2.56 2.53 7.53
N LEU A 47 -3.67 3.23 7.36
CA LEU A 47 -4.99 2.78 7.80
C LEU A 47 -5.43 1.51 7.07
N ASP A 48 -5.16 1.41 5.77
CA ASP A 48 -5.41 0.20 4.97
C ASP A 48 -4.62 -1.01 5.51
N VAL A 49 -3.34 -0.80 5.86
CA VAL A 49 -2.52 -1.86 6.46
C VAL A 49 -3.08 -2.31 7.81
N ILE A 50 -3.52 -1.37 8.64
CA ILE A 50 -4.11 -1.65 9.96
C ILE A 50 -5.43 -2.43 9.79
N ALA A 51 -6.29 -2.00 8.87
CA ALA A 51 -7.59 -2.64 8.62
C ALA A 51 -7.45 -4.07 8.07
N LEU A 52 -6.47 -4.30 7.16
CA LEU A 52 -6.23 -5.62 6.57
C LEU A 52 -5.67 -6.66 7.57
N ARG A 53 -5.03 -6.21 8.65
CA ARG A 53 -4.38 -7.09 9.64
C ARG A 53 -5.13 -7.18 10.97
N GLU A 54 -6.31 -6.53 11.06
CA GLU A 54 -7.11 -6.39 12.28
C GLU A 54 -6.38 -5.61 13.38
N SER A 55 -5.10 -5.91 13.63
CA SER A 55 -4.23 -5.17 14.55
C SER A 55 -2.77 -5.25 14.12
N VAL A 56 -1.99 -4.22 14.41
CA VAL A 56 -0.55 -4.15 14.13
C VAL A 56 0.17 -3.39 15.23
N THR A 57 1.44 -3.70 15.45
CA THR A 57 2.34 -2.83 16.23
C THR A 57 2.86 -1.68 15.36
N ALA A 58 3.31 -0.59 15.97
CA ALA A 58 3.97 0.51 15.25
C ALA A 58 5.22 0.04 14.50
N GLY A 59 5.94 -0.96 15.04
CA GLY A 59 7.11 -1.56 14.38
C GLY A 59 6.75 -2.33 13.11
N GLU A 60 5.70 -3.13 13.14
CA GLU A 60 5.20 -3.86 11.98
C GLU A 60 4.66 -2.91 10.90
N LEU A 61 3.96 -1.84 11.32
CA LEU A 61 3.48 -0.81 10.41
C LEU A 61 4.66 -0.10 9.72
N ALA A 62 5.71 0.24 10.46
CA ALA A 62 6.94 0.82 9.91
C ALA A 62 7.63 -0.13 8.91
N ALA A 63 7.74 -1.42 9.24
CA ALA A 63 8.35 -2.42 8.37
C ALA A 63 7.54 -2.62 7.07
N THR A 64 6.20 -2.58 7.14
CA THR A 64 5.32 -2.77 5.99
C THR A 64 5.28 -1.54 5.07
N THR A 65 5.24 -0.33 5.65
CA THR A 65 5.13 0.93 4.89
C THR A 65 6.48 1.52 4.48
N GLY A 66 7.57 1.06 5.11
CA GLY A 66 8.90 1.64 4.91
C GLY A 66 9.10 3.01 5.56
N LEU A 67 8.17 3.45 6.40
CA LEU A 67 8.28 4.69 7.16
C LEU A 67 9.23 4.53 8.34
N THR A 68 9.79 5.64 8.80
CA THR A 68 10.54 5.65 10.07
C THR A 68 9.59 5.49 11.27
N THR A 69 10.08 4.95 12.38
CA THR A 69 9.29 4.80 13.62
C THR A 69 8.65 6.12 14.08
N GLY A 70 9.38 7.23 13.98
CA GLY A 70 8.85 8.55 14.32
C GLY A 70 7.72 9.00 13.39
N ALA A 71 7.84 8.74 12.07
CA ALA A 71 6.79 9.04 11.11
C ALA A 71 5.52 8.20 11.38
N VAL A 72 5.69 6.90 11.68
CA VAL A 72 4.58 6.00 12.04
C VAL A 72 3.87 6.47 13.30
N THR A 73 4.61 6.90 14.33
CA THR A 73 4.01 7.45 15.55
C THR A 73 3.12 8.64 15.22
N GLY A 74 3.61 9.59 14.41
CA GLY A 74 2.82 10.75 13.98
C GLY A 74 1.60 10.39 13.13
N VAL A 75 1.69 9.35 12.28
CA VAL A 75 0.54 8.82 11.52
C VAL A 75 -0.51 8.27 12.48
N ILE A 76 -0.12 7.42 13.43
CA ILE A 76 -1.04 6.81 14.38
C ILE A 76 -1.72 7.90 15.22
N ASP A 77 -0.97 8.91 15.67
CA ASP A 77 -1.54 10.03 16.45
C ASP A 77 -2.62 10.78 15.66
N ARG A 78 -2.40 11.04 14.36
CA ARG A 78 -3.40 11.68 13.50
C ARG A 78 -4.61 10.79 13.24
N LEU A 79 -4.41 9.49 13.03
CA LEU A 79 -5.51 8.54 12.86
C LEU A 79 -6.37 8.41 14.12
N GLU A 80 -5.76 8.45 15.31
CA GLU A 80 -6.50 8.50 16.59
C GLU A 80 -7.28 9.79 16.73
N GLN A 81 -6.67 10.94 16.45
CA GLN A 81 -7.35 12.25 16.47
C GLN A 81 -8.52 12.32 15.49
N SER A 82 -8.41 11.65 14.35
CA SER A 82 -9.48 11.59 13.35
C SER A 82 -10.55 10.53 13.67
N GLY A 83 -10.39 9.73 14.74
CA GLY A 83 -11.33 8.68 15.12
C GLY A 83 -11.29 7.46 14.18
N PHE A 84 -10.19 7.23 13.49
CA PHE A 84 -10.03 6.09 12.57
C PHE A 84 -9.24 4.93 13.16
N ALA A 85 -8.41 5.16 14.15
CA ALA A 85 -7.65 4.13 14.83
C ALA A 85 -7.67 4.33 16.34
N LEU A 86 -7.27 3.32 17.07
CA LEU A 86 -6.98 3.39 18.50
C LEU A 86 -5.75 2.55 18.85
N ARG A 87 -5.06 2.96 19.90
CA ARG A 87 -4.04 2.15 20.55
C ARG A 87 -4.65 1.37 21.70
N GLU A 88 -4.31 0.09 21.78
CA GLU A 88 -4.68 -0.77 22.90
C GLU A 88 -3.47 -1.60 23.36
N ARG A 89 -3.49 -2.07 24.59
CA ARG A 89 -2.49 -3.02 25.07
C ARG A 89 -2.87 -4.41 24.59
N ASP A 90 -1.87 -5.16 24.15
CA ASP A 90 -2.05 -6.56 23.82
C ASP A 90 -2.47 -7.35 25.07
N GLU A 91 -3.44 -8.23 24.94
CA GLU A 91 -3.99 -9.02 26.05
C GLU A 91 -3.00 -10.08 26.53
N ASP A 92 -2.20 -10.64 25.62
CA ASP A 92 -1.23 -11.69 25.88
C ASP A 92 0.13 -11.13 26.32
N ASP A 93 0.54 -9.97 25.79
CA ASP A 93 1.79 -9.30 26.12
C ASP A 93 1.57 -7.80 26.37
N ARG A 94 1.30 -7.44 27.61
CA ARG A 94 1.04 -6.05 28.04
C ARG A 94 2.18 -5.05 27.74
N ARG A 95 3.34 -5.53 27.28
CA ARG A 95 4.45 -4.67 26.82
C ARG A 95 4.23 -4.20 25.41
N LYS A 96 3.39 -4.89 24.63
CA LYS A 96 3.05 -4.51 23.26
C LYS A 96 1.88 -3.54 23.24
N VAL A 97 1.97 -2.57 22.36
CA VAL A 97 0.89 -1.67 22.00
C VAL A 97 0.47 -2.01 20.58
N LEU A 98 -0.77 -2.41 20.44
CA LEU A 98 -1.42 -2.69 19.17
C LEU A 98 -2.18 -1.46 18.70
N VAL A 99 -2.27 -1.30 17.40
CA VAL A 99 -3.10 -0.29 16.73
C VAL A 99 -4.16 -1.03 15.95
N ARG A 100 -5.43 -0.66 16.17
CA ARG A 100 -6.60 -1.21 15.46
C ARG A 100 -7.36 -0.11 14.74
N ALA A 101 -7.95 -0.48 13.61
CA ALA A 101 -8.94 0.39 12.96
C ALA A 101 -10.25 0.38 13.74
N LEU A 102 -10.87 1.55 13.88
CA LEU A 102 -12.18 1.67 14.52
C LEU A 102 -13.30 1.30 13.55
N PRO A 103 -14.44 0.76 14.02
CA PRO A 103 -15.60 0.45 13.16
C PRO A 103 -16.16 1.66 12.39
N ALA A 104 -15.87 2.88 12.85
CA ALA A 104 -16.19 4.11 12.14
C ALA A 104 -15.49 4.22 10.79
N VAL A 105 -14.31 3.62 10.64
CA VAL A 105 -13.53 3.54 9.39
C VAL A 105 -14.35 2.89 8.30
N GLU A 106 -14.89 1.71 8.56
CA GLU A 106 -15.67 0.94 7.59
C GLU A 106 -16.86 1.77 7.08
N ARG A 107 -17.61 2.41 7.98
CA ARG A 107 -18.75 3.26 7.62
C ARG A 107 -18.37 4.50 6.80
N SER A 108 -17.19 5.06 7.04
CA SER A 108 -16.74 6.29 6.36
C SER A 108 -16.01 5.99 5.05
N ILE A 109 -15.28 4.89 4.98
CA ILE A 109 -14.41 4.53 3.84
C ILE A 109 -15.17 3.72 2.80
N THR A 110 -15.96 2.73 3.20
CA THR A 110 -16.66 1.83 2.27
C THR A 110 -17.43 2.57 1.17
N PRO A 111 -18.26 3.60 1.47
CA PRO A 111 -18.99 4.31 0.42
C PRO A 111 -18.07 5.03 -0.59
N LEU A 112 -16.88 5.44 -0.16
CA LEU A 112 -15.91 6.10 -1.04
C LEU A 112 -15.23 5.11 -2.00
N PHE A 113 -15.08 3.85 -1.58
CA PHE A 113 -14.48 2.79 -2.41
C PHE A 113 -15.49 2.04 -3.30
N GLU A 114 -16.79 2.11 -3.02
CA GLU A 114 -17.82 1.46 -3.83
C GLU A 114 -17.72 1.73 -5.34
N PRO A 115 -17.47 2.97 -5.83
CA PRO A 115 -17.32 3.21 -7.26
C PRO A 115 -16.16 2.42 -7.87
N MET A 116 -15.03 2.32 -7.14
CA MET A 116 -13.87 1.55 -7.57
C MET A 116 -14.18 0.05 -7.57
N GLN A 117 -14.84 -0.46 -6.53
CA GLN A 117 -15.24 -1.87 -6.46
C GLN A 117 -16.17 -2.25 -7.62
N ARG A 118 -17.17 -1.41 -7.93
CA ARG A 118 -18.05 -1.62 -9.09
C ARG A 118 -17.29 -1.63 -10.42
N ALA A 119 -16.35 -0.69 -10.59
CA ALA A 119 -15.52 -0.63 -11.79
C ALA A 119 -14.63 -1.88 -11.93
N MET A 120 -14.02 -2.34 -10.83
CA MET A 120 -13.20 -3.56 -10.82
C MET A 120 -14.05 -4.81 -11.11
N SER A 121 -15.23 -4.93 -10.48
CA SER A 121 -16.16 -6.04 -10.75
C SER A 121 -16.59 -6.07 -12.21
N ALA A 122 -16.89 -4.92 -12.81
CA ALA A 122 -17.23 -4.84 -14.22
C ALA A 122 -16.03 -5.21 -15.12
N ALA A 123 -14.82 -4.81 -14.76
CA ALA A 123 -13.63 -5.11 -15.54
C ALA A 123 -13.30 -6.62 -15.58
N ILE A 124 -13.57 -7.35 -14.49
CA ILE A 124 -13.29 -8.80 -14.40
C ILE A 124 -14.45 -9.68 -14.88
N ALA A 125 -15.65 -9.13 -15.08
CA ALA A 125 -16.85 -9.91 -15.36
C ALA A 125 -16.79 -10.74 -16.65
N GLY A 126 -15.93 -10.37 -17.61
CA GLY A 126 -15.76 -11.07 -18.87
C GLY A 126 -14.69 -12.16 -18.89
N TYR A 127 -13.95 -12.33 -17.77
CA TYR A 127 -12.86 -13.31 -17.69
C TYR A 127 -13.34 -14.64 -17.10
N GLY A 128 -12.88 -15.75 -17.71
CA GLY A 128 -13.07 -17.09 -17.18
C GLY A 128 -12.12 -17.40 -16.02
N GLU A 129 -12.34 -18.54 -15.35
CA GLU A 129 -11.56 -18.96 -14.16
C GLU A 129 -10.06 -19.06 -14.45
N ASP A 130 -9.67 -19.69 -15.57
CA ASP A 130 -8.26 -19.83 -15.96
C ASP A 130 -7.60 -18.48 -16.23
N GLU A 131 -8.33 -17.54 -16.84
CA GLU A 131 -7.84 -16.18 -17.13
C GLU A 131 -7.68 -15.40 -15.81
N LEU A 132 -8.63 -15.51 -14.90
CA LEU A 132 -8.53 -14.91 -13.56
C LEU A 132 -7.35 -15.49 -12.77
N ALA A 133 -7.14 -16.81 -12.83
CA ALA A 133 -6.00 -17.45 -12.19
C ALA A 133 -4.66 -16.94 -12.75
N LEU A 134 -4.57 -16.76 -14.08
CA LEU A 134 -3.39 -16.17 -14.73
C LEU A 134 -3.15 -14.72 -14.27
N LEU A 135 -4.20 -13.91 -14.21
CA LEU A 135 -4.11 -12.51 -13.74
C LEU A 135 -3.67 -12.43 -12.27
N ILE A 136 -4.18 -13.30 -11.41
CA ILE A 136 -3.80 -13.38 -10.00
C ILE A 136 -2.31 -13.74 -9.87
N ASP A 137 -1.83 -14.78 -10.59
CA ASP A 137 -0.41 -15.18 -10.59
C ASP A 137 0.47 -14.02 -11.07
N PHE A 138 0.10 -13.37 -12.17
CA PHE A 138 0.82 -12.22 -12.71
C PHE A 138 0.92 -11.08 -11.70
N LEU A 139 -0.21 -10.63 -11.12
CA LEU A 139 -0.24 -9.54 -10.15
C LEU A 139 0.51 -9.87 -8.86
N THR A 140 0.46 -11.13 -8.43
CA THR A 140 1.22 -11.61 -7.26
C THR A 140 2.73 -11.49 -7.50
N ARG A 141 3.20 -11.85 -8.71
CA ARG A 141 4.62 -11.68 -9.09
C ARG A 141 4.99 -10.21 -9.18
N VAL A 142 4.16 -9.38 -9.80
CA VAL A 142 4.39 -7.93 -9.88
C VAL A 142 4.53 -7.33 -8.49
N HIS A 143 3.62 -7.66 -7.57
CA HIS A 143 3.69 -7.21 -6.19
C HIS A 143 5.03 -7.59 -5.52
N LYS A 144 5.42 -8.87 -5.61
CA LYS A 144 6.69 -9.37 -5.04
C LYS A 144 7.90 -8.61 -5.56
N GLU A 145 8.00 -8.43 -6.87
CA GLU A 145 9.12 -7.73 -7.50
C GLU A 145 9.14 -6.23 -7.15
N THR A 146 7.98 -5.60 -7.05
CA THR A 146 7.85 -4.19 -6.67
C THR A 146 8.26 -3.98 -5.21
N VAL A 147 7.87 -4.86 -4.29
CA VAL A 147 8.32 -4.82 -2.89
C VAL A 147 9.85 -4.92 -2.80
N ALA A 148 10.46 -5.84 -3.54
CA ALA A 148 11.92 -6.00 -3.56
C ALA A 148 12.63 -4.76 -4.14
N ALA A 149 12.10 -4.18 -5.21
CA ALA A 149 12.63 -2.95 -5.81
C ALA A 149 12.55 -1.75 -4.85
N THR A 150 11.42 -1.59 -4.15
CA THR A 150 11.22 -0.53 -3.14
C THR A 150 12.21 -0.66 -1.99
N ALA A 151 12.40 -1.85 -1.44
CA ALA A 151 13.38 -2.11 -0.38
C ALA A 151 14.82 -1.78 -0.83
N SER A 152 15.17 -2.08 -2.08
CA SER A 152 16.47 -1.72 -2.67
C SER A 152 16.71 -0.21 -2.72
N LEU A 153 15.69 0.57 -3.09
CA LEU A 153 15.77 2.05 -3.11
C LEU A 153 15.93 2.62 -1.71
N GLN A 154 15.19 2.13 -0.72
CA GLN A 154 15.27 2.58 0.68
C GLN A 154 16.67 2.35 1.25
N THR A 155 17.27 1.19 0.99
CA THR A 155 18.62 0.85 1.45
C THR A 155 19.69 1.78 0.85
N LYS A 156 19.56 2.15 -0.44
CA LYS A 156 20.48 3.07 -1.12
C LYS A 156 20.36 4.49 -0.55
N THR A 157 19.15 4.97 -0.31
CA THR A 157 18.89 6.30 0.26
C THR A 157 19.45 6.43 1.66
N SER A 158 19.28 5.41 2.51
CA SER A 158 19.82 5.37 3.87
C SER A 158 21.35 5.38 3.91
N ARG A 159 22.01 4.68 2.97
CA ARG A 159 23.49 4.68 2.84
C ARG A 159 24.01 6.02 2.34
N ALA A 160 23.33 6.66 1.40
CA ALA A 160 23.71 8.00 0.89
C ALA A 160 23.61 9.06 1.99
N ALA A 161 22.52 9.07 2.76
CA ALA A 161 22.33 10.00 3.88
C ALA A 161 23.34 9.81 5.02
N LYS A 162 23.78 8.56 5.28
CA LYS A 162 24.87 8.29 6.25
C LYS A 162 26.23 8.74 5.76
N ARG A 163 26.50 8.74 4.46
CA ARG A 163 27.77 9.17 3.86
C ARG A 163 27.91 10.68 3.88
N ASP A 164 26.82 11.40 3.61
CA ASP A 164 26.79 12.87 3.62
C ASP A 164 27.02 13.43 5.05
N LYS A 165 26.45 12.80 6.09
CA LYS A 165 26.68 13.18 7.48
C LYS A 165 28.10 12.89 8.02
N ARG A 166 28.93 12.16 7.27
CA ARG A 166 30.32 11.82 7.67
C ARG A 166 31.39 12.66 6.98
N GLN A 167 31.03 13.55 6.04
CA GLN A 167 31.96 14.52 5.48
C GLN A 167 31.97 15.79 6.35
N PRO A 168 33.02 16.05 7.13
CA PRO A 168 33.16 17.32 7.84
C PRO A 168 33.39 18.43 6.81
N ARG A 169 32.75 19.59 7.04
CA ARG A 169 33.02 20.82 6.30
C ARG A 169 34.42 21.34 6.63
#